data_d4b9358794cabce11cd7f925f86362bf
#
_entry.id   d4b9358794cabce11cd7f925f86362bf
#
_cell.length_a   1.000
_cell.length_b   1.000
_cell.length_c   1.000
_cell.angle_alpha   90.00
_cell.angle_beta   90.00
_cell.angle_gamma   90.00
#
_symmetry.space_group_name_H-M   'P 1'
#
loop_
_entity.id
_entity.type
_entity.pdbx_description
1 polymer ?
#
loop_
_entity_poly.entity_id
_entity_poly.type
_entity_poly.pdbx_seq_one_letter_code
_entity_poly.pdbx_strand_id
1 'polypeptide(L)'
;MAMIIQTVDGVVANRFDIGDKGLKFGRTPRNQVHIDDKAVSGDHAVIVKSVDEHGKVFYIIQDLDSTNGTFVNENRIDQQQLHHNDSIRIGLNMFTFIDENEQDMEKTSEIKKSWIPGVYYTKDD
;
A
#
# COMPACT_ATOMS: atom_id res chain seq x y z
N MET A 1 -11.51 3.96 4.75
CA MET A 1 -10.47 4.99 4.65
C MET A 1 -9.09 4.34 4.73
N ALA A 2 -8.16 4.79 3.96
CA ALA A 2 -6.85 4.17 3.89
C ALA A 2 -5.74 5.20 4.10
N MET A 3 -4.61 4.72 4.57
CA MET A 3 -3.47 5.60 4.84
C MET A 3 -2.17 4.80 4.73
N ILE A 4 -1.06 5.53 4.63
CA ILE A 4 0.27 4.95 4.69
C ILE A 4 0.93 5.50 5.96
N ILE A 5 1.56 4.61 6.71
CA ILE A 5 2.32 4.99 7.88
C ILE A 5 3.78 4.72 7.60
N GLN A 6 4.63 5.70 7.83
CA GLN A 6 6.07 5.53 7.72
C GLN A 6 6.64 5.30 9.10
N THR A 7 7.39 4.20 9.29
CA THR A 7 8.01 3.91 10.57
C THR A 7 9.52 4.02 10.47
N VAL A 8 10.12 4.51 11.55
CA VAL A 8 11.56 4.59 11.67
C VAL A 8 11.88 4.00 13.05
N ASP A 9 12.70 2.95 13.06
CA ASP A 9 13.08 2.25 14.29
C ASP A 9 11.84 1.81 15.10
N GLY A 10 10.82 1.34 14.40
CA GLY A 10 9.61 0.81 15.03
C GLY A 10 8.63 1.86 15.53
N VAL A 11 8.92 3.15 15.29
CA VAL A 11 8.06 4.23 15.76
C VAL A 11 7.45 4.93 14.54
N VAL A 12 6.17 5.28 14.62
CA VAL A 12 5.51 6.00 13.53
C VAL A 12 6.09 7.40 13.43
N ALA A 13 6.73 7.69 12.31
CA ALA A 13 7.34 8.98 12.05
C ALA A 13 6.43 9.90 11.25
N ASN A 14 5.70 9.34 10.28
CA ASN A 14 4.82 10.10 9.41
C ASN A 14 3.60 9.31 9.04
N ARG A 15 2.54 10.02 8.70
CA ARG A 15 1.28 9.42 8.31
C ARG A 15 0.76 10.19 7.12
N PHE A 16 0.31 9.48 6.08
CA PHE A 16 -0.22 10.10 4.87
C PHE A 16 -1.56 9.46 4.53
N ASP A 17 -2.62 10.26 4.49
CA ASP A 17 -3.93 9.76 4.10
C ASP A 17 -4.00 9.61 2.58
N ILE A 18 -4.67 8.57 2.10
CA ILE A 18 -4.82 8.36 0.67
C ILE A 18 -6.20 8.86 0.27
N GLY A 19 -6.23 9.95 -0.48
CA GLY A 19 -7.46 10.52 -0.96
C GLY A 19 -7.86 9.99 -2.33
N ASP A 20 -8.89 10.61 -2.92
CA ASP A 20 -9.42 10.18 -4.22
C ASP A 20 -8.41 10.35 -5.34
N LYS A 21 -7.46 11.26 -5.19
CA LYS A 21 -6.45 11.48 -6.21
C LYS A 21 -5.24 10.58 -6.05
N GLY A 22 -5.26 9.70 -5.06
CA GLY A 22 -4.16 8.79 -4.81
C GLY A 22 -3.03 9.42 -4.03
N LEU A 23 -1.85 8.81 -4.09
CA LEU A 23 -0.71 9.27 -3.31
C LEU A 23 0.56 8.97 -4.10
N LYS A 24 1.38 9.98 -4.34
CA LYS A 24 2.62 9.81 -5.10
C LYS A 24 3.83 9.83 -4.20
N PHE A 25 4.78 8.96 -4.52
CA PHE A 25 6.04 8.84 -3.78
C PHE A 25 7.20 9.21 -4.70
N GLY A 26 8.15 9.96 -4.20
CA GLY A 26 9.34 10.25 -4.99
C GLY A 26 10.25 11.25 -4.34
N ARG A 27 11.40 11.45 -4.98
CA ARG A 27 12.45 12.34 -4.45
C ARG A 27 12.17 13.80 -4.72
N THR A 28 11.35 14.11 -5.72
CA THR A 28 11.05 15.53 -6.00
C THR A 28 9.97 16.04 -5.07
N PRO A 29 9.99 17.35 -4.73
CA PRO A 29 9.01 17.91 -3.80
C PRO A 29 7.56 17.89 -4.28
N ARG A 30 7.32 17.61 -5.56
CA ARG A 30 5.95 17.54 -6.07
C ARG A 30 5.22 16.27 -5.64
N ASN A 31 5.92 15.34 -5.02
CA ASN A 31 5.29 14.11 -4.52
C ASN A 31 4.75 14.35 -3.11
N GLN A 32 3.55 13.85 -2.81
CA GLN A 32 2.98 13.98 -1.47
C GLN A 32 3.86 13.27 -0.45
N VAL A 33 4.40 12.11 -0.80
CA VAL A 33 5.36 11.43 0.05
C VAL A 33 6.73 11.75 -0.53
N HIS A 34 7.32 12.83 -0.03
CA HIS A 34 8.60 13.29 -0.52
C HIS A 34 9.70 12.58 0.25
N ILE A 35 10.52 11.82 -0.45
CA ILE A 35 11.57 11.01 0.15
C ILE A 35 12.92 11.51 -0.34
N ASP A 36 13.67 12.13 0.55
CA ASP A 36 14.96 12.71 0.22
C ASP A 36 16.05 11.64 0.37
N ASP A 37 16.07 10.71 -0.57
CA ASP A 37 16.97 9.57 -0.56
C ASP A 37 17.45 9.38 -2.00
N LYS A 38 18.75 9.34 -2.22
CA LYS A 38 19.30 9.22 -3.56
C LYS A 38 18.91 7.92 -4.25
N ALA A 39 18.55 6.89 -3.51
CA ALA A 39 18.09 5.62 -4.07
C ALA A 39 16.65 5.71 -4.58
N VAL A 40 15.97 6.82 -4.33
CA VAL A 40 14.57 7.00 -4.74
C VAL A 40 14.52 7.86 -5.99
N SER A 41 13.77 7.40 -7.00
CA SER A 41 13.61 8.14 -8.25
C SER A 41 12.76 9.39 -8.03
N GLY A 42 12.90 10.37 -8.92
CA GLY A 42 12.17 11.65 -8.84
C GLY A 42 10.66 11.42 -8.70
N ASP A 43 10.09 10.59 -9.57
CA ASP A 43 8.72 10.09 -9.45
C ASP A 43 8.86 8.58 -9.37
N HIS A 44 8.65 8.00 -8.20
CA HIS A 44 9.04 6.61 -7.96
C HIS A 44 7.85 5.65 -8.04
N ALA A 45 6.77 5.97 -7.38
CA ALA A 45 5.60 5.11 -7.34
C ALA A 45 4.35 5.92 -7.06
N VAL A 46 3.18 5.33 -7.33
CA VAL A 46 1.91 5.97 -7.05
C VAL A 46 0.93 4.93 -6.53
N ILE A 47 0.13 5.31 -5.52
CA ILE A 47 -0.99 4.51 -5.10
C ILE A 47 -2.23 5.15 -5.69
N VAL A 48 -3.04 4.36 -6.39
CA VAL A 48 -4.29 4.84 -6.96
C VAL A 48 -5.47 4.15 -6.28
N LYS A 49 -6.56 4.91 -6.10
CA LYS A 49 -7.79 4.39 -5.53
C LYS A 49 -8.69 3.98 -6.68
N SER A 50 -9.26 2.81 -6.61
CA SER A 50 -10.13 2.27 -7.64
C SER A 50 -11.40 1.70 -7.03
N VAL A 51 -12.42 1.49 -7.88
CA VAL A 51 -13.71 0.95 -7.44
C VAL A 51 -14.05 -0.17 -8.39
N ASP A 52 -14.41 -1.33 -7.83
CA ASP A 52 -14.76 -2.46 -8.68
C ASP A 52 -16.22 -2.39 -9.13
N GLU A 53 -16.70 -3.39 -9.88
CA GLU A 53 -18.04 -3.38 -10.43
C GLU A 53 -19.13 -3.46 -9.36
N HIS A 54 -18.76 -3.84 -8.14
CA HIS A 54 -19.72 -3.91 -7.03
C HIS A 54 -19.63 -2.67 -6.13
N GLY A 55 -18.88 -1.66 -6.53
CA GLY A 55 -18.72 -0.44 -5.75
C GLY A 55 -17.73 -0.56 -4.61
N LYS A 56 -16.96 -1.66 -4.55
CA LYS A 56 -15.99 -1.84 -3.50
C LYS A 56 -14.70 -1.08 -3.84
N VAL A 57 -14.21 -0.30 -2.88
CA VAL A 57 -12.99 0.47 -3.07
C VAL A 57 -11.78 -0.39 -2.81
N PHE A 58 -10.77 -0.28 -3.65
CA PHE A 58 -9.51 -0.96 -3.45
C PHE A 58 -8.37 -0.05 -3.92
N TYR A 59 -7.13 -0.42 -3.57
CA TYR A 59 -5.97 0.41 -3.84
C TYR A 59 -4.89 -0.40 -4.54
N ILE A 60 -4.24 0.21 -5.53
CA ILE A 60 -3.17 -0.41 -6.29
C ILE A 60 -1.95 0.48 -6.21
N ILE A 61 -0.78 -0.09 -5.91
CA ILE A 61 0.48 0.63 -6.00
C ILE A 61 1.14 0.27 -7.33
N GLN A 62 1.68 1.28 -8.00
CA GLN A 62 2.33 1.11 -9.29
C GLN A 62 3.70 1.75 -9.26
N ASP A 63 4.72 1.00 -9.71
CA ASP A 63 6.06 1.53 -9.87
C ASP A 63 6.11 2.38 -11.14
N LEU A 64 6.77 3.52 -11.10
CA LEU A 64 6.83 4.44 -12.23
C LEU A 64 8.21 4.35 -12.90
N ASP A 65 8.60 3.15 -13.29
CA ASP A 65 9.89 2.91 -13.94
C ASP A 65 11.05 3.38 -13.07
N SER A 66 10.95 3.10 -11.77
CA SER A 66 12.00 3.53 -10.86
C SER A 66 13.29 2.79 -11.10
N THR A 67 14.42 3.41 -10.75
CA THR A 67 15.72 2.81 -10.94
C THR A 67 15.93 1.61 -10.02
N ASN A 68 15.54 1.72 -8.77
CA ASN A 68 15.83 0.70 -7.78
C ASN A 68 14.64 -0.15 -7.36
N GLY A 69 13.46 0.13 -7.89
CA GLY A 69 12.28 -0.71 -7.69
C GLY A 69 11.41 -0.32 -6.51
N THR A 70 10.19 -0.82 -6.54
CA THR A 70 9.21 -0.71 -5.46
C THR A 70 8.93 -2.12 -4.98
N PHE A 71 8.90 -2.33 -3.68
CA PHE A 71 8.74 -3.66 -3.09
C PHE A 71 7.52 -3.69 -2.18
N VAL A 72 6.71 -4.74 -2.32
CA VAL A 72 5.58 -4.99 -1.42
C VAL A 72 5.83 -6.33 -0.75
N ASN A 73 5.89 -6.33 0.58
CA ASN A 73 6.23 -7.50 1.39
C ASN A 73 7.51 -8.16 0.87
N GLU A 74 8.50 -7.31 0.53
CA GLU A 74 9.83 -7.68 0.05
C GLU A 74 9.86 -8.31 -1.33
N ASN A 75 8.77 -8.23 -2.10
CA ASN A 75 8.75 -8.69 -3.49
C ASN A 75 8.72 -7.48 -4.41
N ARG A 76 9.62 -7.43 -5.38
CA ARG A 76 9.63 -6.32 -6.34
C ARG A 76 8.40 -6.41 -7.23
N ILE A 77 7.70 -5.29 -7.40
CA ILE A 77 6.46 -5.27 -8.17
C ILE A 77 6.52 -4.21 -9.25
N ASP A 78 5.72 -4.41 -10.32
CA ASP A 78 5.43 -3.36 -11.28
C ASP A 78 4.11 -2.69 -10.87
N GLN A 79 3.12 -3.48 -10.51
CA GLN A 79 1.91 -2.98 -9.87
C GLN A 79 1.31 -4.11 -9.04
N GLN A 80 0.62 -3.76 -7.98
CA GLN A 80 0.02 -4.76 -7.10
C GLN A 80 -1.09 -4.14 -6.28
N GLN A 81 -2.16 -4.89 -6.08
CA GLN A 81 -3.22 -4.47 -5.18
C GLN A 81 -2.72 -4.55 -3.75
N LEU A 82 -3.02 -3.53 -2.97
CA LEU A 82 -2.59 -3.46 -1.58
C LEU A 82 -3.68 -3.97 -0.65
N HIS A 83 -3.25 -4.63 0.42
CA HIS A 83 -4.12 -5.13 1.46
C HIS A 83 -3.65 -4.61 2.81
N HIS A 84 -4.53 -4.57 3.77
CA HIS A 84 -4.24 -4.06 5.11
C HIS A 84 -2.98 -4.72 5.66
N ASN A 85 -2.08 -3.92 6.19
CA ASN A 85 -0.80 -4.30 6.77
C ASN A 85 0.29 -4.69 5.76
N ASP A 86 0.05 -4.49 4.47
CA ASP A 86 1.13 -4.70 3.50
C ASP A 86 2.27 -3.74 3.77
N SER A 87 3.50 -4.26 3.66
CA SER A 87 4.70 -3.49 3.83
C SER A 87 5.17 -2.99 2.47
N ILE A 88 5.48 -1.72 2.35
CA ILE A 88 5.98 -1.12 1.11
C ILE A 88 7.38 -0.60 1.39
N ARG A 89 8.34 -0.96 0.53
CA ARG A 89 9.70 -0.44 0.67
C ARG A 89 10.10 0.31 -0.59
N ILE A 90 10.57 1.53 -0.41
CA ILE A 90 11.06 2.38 -1.49
C ILE A 90 12.40 2.92 -1.03
N GLY A 91 13.49 2.51 -1.70
CA GLY A 91 14.83 2.75 -1.21
C GLY A 91 15.00 2.04 0.13
N LEU A 92 15.43 2.76 1.14
CA LEU A 92 15.53 2.21 2.50
C LEU A 92 14.36 2.64 3.37
N ASN A 93 13.31 3.18 2.76
CA ASN A 93 12.18 3.72 3.50
C ASN A 93 11.05 2.72 3.55
N MET A 94 10.57 2.43 4.76
CA MET A 94 9.53 1.43 4.98
C MET A 94 8.21 2.10 5.31
N PHE A 95 7.15 1.62 4.68
CA PHE A 95 5.80 2.11 4.92
C PHE A 95 4.87 0.93 5.13
N THR A 96 3.78 1.16 5.83
CA THR A 96 2.74 0.14 6.02
C THR A 96 1.43 0.70 5.51
N PHE A 97 0.73 -0.08 4.68
CA PHE A 97 -0.57 0.29 4.17
C PHE A 97 -1.64 -0.12 5.18
N ILE A 98 -2.48 0.83 5.58
CA ILE A 98 -3.55 0.59 6.53
C ILE A 98 -4.87 0.87 5.83
N ASP A 99 -5.77 -0.10 5.84
CA ASP A 99 -7.11 0.08 5.30
C ASP A 99 -8.09 -0.37 6.38
N GLU A 100 -8.74 0.58 7.00
CA GLU A 100 -9.64 0.30 8.11
C GLU A 100 -10.82 -0.59 7.70
N ASN A 101 -11.29 -0.44 6.47
CA ASN A 101 -12.40 -1.26 6.00
C ASN A 101 -11.99 -2.72 5.84
N GLU A 102 -10.80 -2.95 5.31
CA GLU A 102 -10.30 -4.30 5.16
C GLU A 102 -9.97 -4.90 6.52
N GLN A 103 -9.51 -4.09 7.47
CA GLN A 103 -9.26 -4.55 8.82
C GLN A 103 -10.55 -5.05 9.45
N ASP A 104 -11.66 -4.33 9.27
CA ASP A 104 -12.94 -4.76 9.79
C ASP A 104 -13.40 -6.06 9.13
N MET A 105 -13.19 -6.21 7.85
CA MET A 105 -13.51 -7.43 7.14
C MET A 105 -12.68 -8.60 7.63
N GLU A 106 -11.43 -8.38 7.96
CA GLU A 106 -10.59 -9.43 8.48
C GLU A 106 -11.08 -9.91 9.83
N LYS A 107 -11.54 -9.01 10.69
CA LYS A 107 -12.08 -9.41 11.97
C LYS A 107 -13.31 -10.28 11.78
N THR A 108 -14.16 -9.91 10.84
CA THR A 108 -15.35 -10.70 10.56
C THR A 108 -14.97 -12.07 10.02
N SER A 109 -13.97 -12.13 9.17
CA SER A 109 -13.52 -13.38 8.61
C SER A 109 -12.96 -14.31 9.67
N GLU A 110 -12.25 -13.77 10.63
CA GLU A 110 -11.71 -14.60 11.69
C GLU A 110 -12.79 -15.28 12.48
N ILE A 111 -13.88 -14.60 12.69
CA ILE A 111 -14.98 -15.19 13.42
C ILE A 111 -15.51 -16.37 12.67
N LYS A 112 -15.58 -16.33 11.37
CA LYS A 112 -16.07 -17.39 10.63
C LYS A 112 -15.06 -18.29 10.14
N LYS A 113 -13.88 -18.15 10.34
CA LYS A 113 -12.96 -18.79 9.73
C LYS A 113 -12.99 -20.08 9.84
N SER A 114 -12.92 -20.35 9.75
CA SER A 114 -13.02 -21.47 9.65
C SER A 114 -13.46 -21.69 8.41
N TRP A 115 -13.23 -21.13 7.64
CA TRP A 115 -13.55 -21.05 6.25
C TRP A 115 -13.01 -21.22 5.30
N ILE A 116 -12.92 -21.37 4.92
CA ILE A 116 -12.57 -21.55 3.85
C ILE A 116 -12.04 -21.51 3.29
N PRO A 117 -11.84 -21.75 3.24
CA PRO A 117 -11.36 -21.65 2.44
C PRO A 117 -11.23 -21.64 1.66
N GLY A 118 -11.12 -21.75 1.67
CA GLY A 118 -10.88 -21.63 0.74
C GLY A 118 -11.11 -21.00 0.21
N VAL A 119 -11.56 -21.01 0.59
CA VAL A 119 -11.69 -20.50 -0.04
C VAL A 119 -11.44 -19.46 -0.12
N TYR A 120 -11.60 -19.14 0.09
CA TYR A 120 -11.02 -18.68 -0.03
C TYR A 120 -10.82 -17.85 -0.11
N TYR A 121 -11.06 -17.55 -0.11
CA TYR A 121 -10.50 -17.26 -0.21
C TYR A 121 -10.33 -16.68 -0.53
N THR A 122 -10.56 -16.61 -0.84
CA THR A 122 -10.15 -16.50 -1.17
C THR A 122 -10.09 -15.85 -1.54
N LYS A 123 -10.26 -15.62 -1.46
CA LYS A 123 -9.90 -15.43 -1.67
C LYS A 123 -9.82 -15.04 -2.11
N ASP A 124 -10.27 -15.07 -1.87
CA ASP A 124 -9.88 -15.09 -2.28
C ASP A 124 -9.83 -14.86 -2.68
N ASP A 125 -10.11 -14.76 -2.47
CA ASP A 125 -9.75 -15.00 -2.84
C ASP A 125 -9.62 -14.99 -3.04
#